data_fa93040415dd7cc20ac85dc5e6dc7cc9
#
_entry.id   fa93040415dd7cc20ac85dc5e6dc7cc9
#
_cell.length_a   1.000
_cell.length_b   1.000
_cell.length_c   1.000
_cell.angle_alpha   90.00
_cell.angle_beta   90.00
_cell.angle_gamma   90.00
#
_symmetry.space_group_name_H-M   'P 1'
#
loop_
_entity.id
_entity.type
_entity.pdbx_description
1 polymer ?
#
loop_
_entity_poly.entity_id
_entity_poly.type
_entity_poly.pdbx_seq_one_letter_code
_entity_poly.pdbx_strand_id
1 'polypeptide(L)'
;MQTGAVGFSAALRFWLKLGFIGFGGPAGQIAVMHRELVEEKRWISEQRFLHALNYCMLLPGPEAQQLATYIGWLLHRTWGGIAAGVLFVLPSLLLLIALSWVYLVHGQVAWVAGVLWGIKPAVAAIVVHALLRIGGKTLRHPRQSPLLWAIALASFVALYLLALPFPAVVLAAAALGWIGGRVAPAQFSPPATQAIAAATAPALIDDTTPTPAHTRFSRPRLLRVLAVGAALWLLPMAALVLWQGWGSTLATMAWFFTKAALLTFGGAYAVLPYVYQGAVVEHGWLLGPQMIDGLALGETTPGPLIMVVAFVGFLGGWGQQVLGPEQLFLGAALAAFVVTWFTFLPSFVFILAGGPLVESTHGKLHFTAPLTAITAAVVGVIASLALFFLRHVLFPDGLGAGLWMALDRPALLLAVAATLALVVGKQGVVRVIVLSGLAGWALQALGWAG
;
A
#
# COMPACT_ATOMS: atom_id res chain seq x y z
N MET A 1 13.04 -36.31 11.87
CA MET A 1 11.61 -36.17 11.52
C MET A 1 11.56 -35.60 10.12
N GLN A 2 11.06 -36.36 9.15
CA GLN A 2 10.83 -35.84 7.78
C GLN A 2 9.82 -34.72 7.88
N THR A 3 10.20 -33.49 7.58
CA THR A 3 9.29 -32.35 7.41
C THR A 3 8.44 -32.65 6.18
N GLY A 4 7.26 -33.22 6.39
CA GLY A 4 6.32 -33.55 5.29
C GLY A 4 5.95 -32.27 4.54
N ALA A 5 5.83 -32.36 3.22
CA ALA A 5 5.38 -31.24 2.38
C ALA A 5 4.10 -30.62 2.93
N VAL A 6 4.03 -29.28 2.98
CA VAL A 6 2.81 -28.56 3.40
C VAL A 6 1.67 -28.91 2.44
N GLY A 7 0.57 -29.45 2.95
CA GLY A 7 -0.61 -29.74 2.14
C GLY A 7 -1.21 -28.44 1.58
N PHE A 8 -1.63 -28.45 0.31
CA PHE A 8 -2.20 -27.25 -0.35
C PHE A 8 -3.41 -26.67 0.42
N SER A 9 -4.29 -27.52 0.98
CA SER A 9 -5.43 -27.07 1.79
C SER A 9 -5.01 -26.38 3.10
N ALA A 10 -3.92 -26.80 3.72
CA ALA A 10 -3.38 -26.17 4.91
C ALA A 10 -2.80 -24.78 4.57
N ALA A 11 -2.13 -24.66 3.42
CA ALA A 11 -1.64 -23.39 2.91
C ALA A 11 -2.78 -22.43 2.58
N LEU A 12 -3.85 -22.89 1.92
CA LEU A 12 -5.02 -22.05 1.62
C LEU A 12 -5.67 -21.49 2.89
N ARG A 13 -5.88 -22.33 3.91
CA ARG A 13 -6.41 -21.88 5.21
C ARG A 13 -5.51 -20.86 5.88
N PHE A 14 -4.20 -21.04 5.77
CA PHE A 14 -3.23 -20.06 6.30
C PHE A 14 -3.31 -18.72 5.57
N TRP A 15 -3.31 -18.71 4.23
CA TRP A 15 -3.37 -17.48 3.44
C TRP A 15 -4.69 -16.73 3.66
N LEU A 16 -5.81 -17.45 3.76
CA LEU A 16 -7.09 -16.85 4.11
C LEU A 16 -7.07 -16.24 5.51
N LYS A 17 -6.56 -16.99 6.52
CA LYS A 17 -6.37 -16.45 7.88
C LYS A 17 -5.52 -15.18 7.85
N LEU A 18 -4.42 -15.18 7.10
CA LEU A 18 -3.52 -14.03 6.99
C LEU A 18 -4.23 -12.80 6.39
N GLY A 19 -5.11 -13.01 5.39
CA GLY A 19 -5.93 -11.95 4.82
C GLY A 19 -6.86 -11.27 5.84
N PHE A 20 -7.31 -12.00 6.86
CA PHE A 20 -8.16 -11.45 7.94
C PHE A 20 -7.38 -10.88 9.11
N ILE A 21 -6.14 -11.31 9.38
CA ILE A 21 -5.35 -10.85 10.52
C ILE A 21 -4.23 -9.88 10.15
N GLY A 22 -4.06 -9.59 8.86
CA GLY A 22 -3.01 -8.73 8.33
C GLY A 22 -3.28 -7.24 8.55
N PHE A 23 -3.24 -6.76 9.80
CA PHE A 23 -3.40 -5.35 10.15
C PHE A 23 -2.04 -4.63 10.30
N GLY A 24 -2.07 -3.29 10.33
CA GLY A 24 -0.91 -2.45 10.67
C GLY A 24 0.00 -2.12 9.47
N GLY A 25 -0.58 -2.12 8.28
CA GLY A 25 0.13 -1.77 7.05
C GLY A 25 1.24 -2.78 6.66
N PRO A 26 2.07 -2.47 5.65
CA PRO A 26 3.04 -3.44 5.12
C PRO A 26 3.97 -4.04 6.17
N ALA A 27 4.48 -3.22 7.10
CA ALA A 27 5.42 -3.71 8.11
C ALA A 27 4.76 -4.63 9.15
N GLY A 28 3.51 -4.35 9.54
CA GLY A 28 2.76 -5.23 10.44
C GLY A 28 2.47 -6.57 9.78
N GLN A 29 2.05 -6.54 8.53
CA GLN A 29 1.77 -7.73 7.72
C GLN A 29 3.00 -8.60 7.50
N ILE A 30 4.14 -7.98 7.15
CA ILE A 30 5.42 -8.68 7.01
C ILE A 30 5.85 -9.30 8.34
N ALA A 31 5.69 -8.58 9.46
CA ALA A 31 6.00 -9.12 10.78
C ALA A 31 5.13 -10.31 11.17
N VAL A 32 3.82 -10.28 10.84
CA VAL A 32 2.92 -11.43 11.04
C VAL A 32 3.34 -12.61 10.17
N MET A 33 3.66 -12.36 8.88
CA MET A 33 4.17 -13.42 8.00
C MET A 33 5.47 -14.02 8.50
N HIS A 34 6.40 -13.18 8.97
CA HIS A 34 7.67 -13.64 9.53
C HIS A 34 7.44 -14.56 10.73
N ARG A 35 6.69 -14.09 11.73
CA ARG A 35 6.38 -14.88 12.93
C ARG A 35 5.72 -16.21 12.58
N GLU A 36 4.68 -16.19 11.76
CA GLU A 36 3.93 -17.40 11.43
C GLU A 36 4.72 -18.37 10.54
N LEU A 37 5.44 -17.88 9.53
CA LEU A 37 6.07 -18.72 8.52
C LEU A 37 7.49 -19.15 8.89
N VAL A 38 8.23 -18.27 9.59
CA VAL A 38 9.64 -18.52 9.95
C VAL A 38 9.73 -19.10 11.36
N GLU A 39 9.10 -18.44 12.35
CA GLU A 39 9.28 -18.80 13.76
C GLU A 39 8.37 -19.97 14.18
N GLU A 40 7.06 -19.88 13.89
CA GLU A 40 6.07 -20.86 14.36
C GLU A 40 5.98 -22.09 13.48
N LYS A 41 5.68 -21.91 12.17
CA LYS A 41 5.44 -23.02 11.23
C LYS A 41 6.72 -23.54 10.59
N ARG A 42 7.77 -22.73 10.54
CA ARG A 42 9.05 -23.06 9.91
C ARG A 42 8.89 -23.57 8.46
N TRP A 43 8.00 -22.93 7.71
CA TRP A 43 7.82 -23.26 6.29
C TRP A 43 8.94 -22.71 5.43
N ILE A 44 9.56 -21.61 5.86
CA ILE A 44 10.68 -20.96 5.16
C ILE A 44 11.75 -20.53 6.18
N SER A 45 13.04 -20.62 5.80
CA SER A 45 14.14 -20.13 6.63
C SER A 45 14.15 -18.60 6.71
N GLU A 46 14.75 -18.05 7.76
CA GLU A 46 14.97 -16.61 7.94
C GLU A 46 15.64 -15.99 6.71
N GLN A 47 16.72 -16.60 6.25
CA GLN A 47 17.51 -16.08 5.11
C GLN A 47 16.69 -16.07 3.81
N ARG A 48 15.94 -17.14 3.53
CA ARG A 48 15.05 -17.23 2.36
C ARG A 48 13.90 -16.22 2.44
N PHE A 49 13.34 -16.01 3.64
CA PHE A 49 12.30 -15.01 3.87
C PHE A 49 12.82 -13.60 3.60
N LEU A 50 14.00 -13.26 4.15
CA LEU A 50 14.63 -11.95 3.92
C LEU A 50 15.03 -11.76 2.45
N HIS A 51 15.48 -12.80 1.76
CA HIS A 51 15.75 -12.75 0.32
C HIS A 51 14.49 -12.44 -0.48
N ALA A 52 13.39 -13.15 -0.20
CA ALA A 52 12.09 -12.90 -0.81
C ALA A 52 11.60 -11.47 -0.54
N LEU A 53 11.71 -11.01 0.70
CA LEU A 53 11.32 -9.66 1.10
C LEU A 53 12.13 -8.59 0.36
N ASN A 54 13.45 -8.73 0.30
CA ASN A 54 14.32 -7.81 -0.42
C ASN A 54 13.94 -7.70 -1.90
N TYR A 55 13.60 -8.82 -2.53
CA TYR A 55 13.11 -8.81 -3.90
C TYR A 55 11.78 -8.05 -4.04
N CYS A 56 10.80 -8.33 -3.19
CA CYS A 56 9.52 -7.64 -3.21
C CYS A 56 9.65 -6.13 -3.00
N MET A 57 10.60 -5.70 -2.15
CA MET A 57 10.88 -4.27 -1.93
C MET A 57 11.50 -3.56 -3.14
N LEU A 58 12.06 -4.30 -4.11
CA LEU A 58 12.61 -3.74 -5.35
C LEU A 58 11.54 -3.57 -6.44
N LEU A 59 10.42 -4.27 -6.33
CA LEU A 59 9.37 -4.25 -7.34
C LEU A 59 8.36 -3.13 -7.05
N PRO A 60 7.74 -2.56 -8.11
CA PRO A 60 6.59 -1.71 -7.89
C PRO A 60 5.38 -2.55 -7.45
N GLY A 61 4.62 -2.04 -6.48
CA GLY A 61 3.41 -2.69 -5.98
C GLY A 61 3.39 -2.92 -4.47
N PRO A 62 2.35 -3.59 -3.94
CA PRO A 62 2.18 -3.85 -2.51
C PRO A 62 3.09 -4.99 -2.03
N GLU A 63 4.17 -4.64 -1.34
CA GLU A 63 5.25 -5.54 -0.89
C GLU A 63 4.74 -6.76 -0.12
N ALA A 64 3.79 -6.58 0.81
CA ALA A 64 3.28 -7.67 1.62
C ALA A 64 2.48 -8.69 0.79
N GLN A 65 1.68 -8.23 -0.19
CA GLN A 65 0.97 -9.11 -1.11
C GLN A 65 1.95 -9.83 -2.05
N GLN A 66 2.96 -9.12 -2.53
CA GLN A 66 4.02 -9.71 -3.34
C GLN A 66 4.78 -10.79 -2.57
N LEU A 67 5.11 -10.55 -1.31
CA LEU A 67 5.77 -11.52 -0.44
C LEU A 67 4.90 -12.77 -0.21
N ALA A 68 3.60 -12.58 0.06
CA ALA A 68 2.65 -13.69 0.18
C ALA A 68 2.60 -14.52 -1.12
N THR A 69 2.50 -13.84 -2.28
CA THR A 69 2.52 -14.46 -3.61
C THR A 69 3.82 -15.23 -3.86
N TYR A 70 4.97 -14.64 -3.51
CA TYR A 70 6.28 -15.26 -3.70
C TYR A 70 6.44 -16.52 -2.84
N ILE A 71 6.12 -16.46 -1.55
CA ILE A 71 6.23 -17.61 -0.66
C ILE A 71 5.20 -18.69 -1.05
N GLY A 72 3.98 -18.31 -1.41
CA GLY A 72 2.99 -19.23 -1.94
C GLY A 72 3.46 -19.95 -3.21
N TRP A 73 4.15 -19.23 -4.10
CA TRP A 73 4.74 -19.78 -5.31
C TRP A 73 5.92 -20.74 -5.01
N LEU A 74 6.77 -20.41 -4.05
CA LEU A 74 7.84 -21.31 -3.60
C LEU A 74 7.26 -22.62 -3.07
N LEU A 75 6.19 -22.57 -2.27
CA LEU A 75 5.57 -23.74 -1.63
C LEU A 75 4.76 -24.60 -2.63
N HIS A 76 3.94 -23.98 -3.47
CA HIS A 76 2.95 -24.69 -4.31
C HIS A 76 2.90 -24.17 -5.75
N ARG A 77 4.04 -23.79 -6.33
CA ARG A 77 4.16 -23.33 -7.73
C ARG A 77 3.21 -22.15 -8.03
N THR A 78 2.88 -21.96 -9.31
CA THR A 78 2.05 -20.84 -9.78
C THR A 78 0.71 -20.74 -9.07
N TRP A 79 0.00 -21.86 -8.88
CA TRP A 79 -1.30 -21.85 -8.19
C TRP A 79 -1.20 -21.49 -6.71
N GLY A 80 -0.11 -21.89 -6.04
CA GLY A 80 0.14 -21.46 -4.66
C GLY A 80 0.37 -19.97 -4.55
N GLY A 81 1.11 -19.37 -5.49
CA GLY A 81 1.33 -17.94 -5.53
C GLY A 81 0.03 -17.16 -5.81
N ILE A 82 -0.74 -17.60 -6.80
CA ILE A 82 -2.04 -16.98 -7.13
C ILE A 82 -2.97 -17.04 -5.91
N ALA A 83 -3.13 -18.24 -5.35
CA ALA A 83 -4.02 -18.43 -4.20
C ALA A 83 -3.61 -17.59 -2.99
N ALA A 84 -2.30 -17.54 -2.67
CA ALA A 84 -1.77 -16.74 -1.57
C ALA A 84 -2.07 -15.25 -1.75
N GLY A 85 -1.75 -14.70 -2.92
CA GLY A 85 -1.96 -13.29 -3.20
C GLY A 85 -3.44 -12.90 -3.27
N VAL A 86 -4.29 -13.74 -3.88
CA VAL A 86 -5.74 -13.49 -3.97
C VAL A 86 -6.38 -13.56 -2.58
N LEU A 87 -6.10 -14.62 -1.79
CA LEU A 87 -6.66 -14.78 -0.45
C LEU A 87 -6.17 -13.72 0.54
N PHE A 88 -5.02 -13.10 0.28
CA PHE A 88 -4.52 -11.99 1.06
C PHE A 88 -5.28 -10.68 0.77
N VAL A 89 -5.78 -10.48 -0.45
CA VAL A 89 -6.48 -9.25 -0.90
C VAL A 89 -8.00 -9.36 -0.75
N LEU A 90 -8.56 -10.54 -1.02
CA LEU A 90 -9.99 -10.75 -1.12
C LEU A 90 -10.80 -10.33 0.13
N PRO A 91 -10.38 -10.66 1.38
CA PRO A 91 -11.12 -10.21 2.57
C PRO A 91 -11.23 -8.68 2.65
N SER A 92 -10.12 -7.97 2.35
CA SER A 92 -10.10 -6.51 2.35
C SER A 92 -11.02 -5.93 1.27
N LEU A 93 -11.03 -6.49 0.07
CA LEU A 93 -11.93 -6.05 -1.01
C LEU A 93 -13.41 -6.15 -0.58
N LEU A 94 -13.81 -7.30 -0.05
CA LEU A 94 -15.19 -7.51 0.37
C LEU A 94 -15.59 -6.60 1.54
N LEU A 95 -14.69 -6.44 2.51
CA LEU A 95 -14.92 -5.55 3.65
C LEU A 95 -15.01 -4.09 3.21
N LEU A 96 -14.13 -3.63 2.31
CA LEU A 96 -14.16 -2.25 1.83
C LEU A 96 -15.39 -1.98 0.95
N ILE A 97 -15.84 -2.93 0.14
CA ILE A 97 -17.12 -2.79 -0.59
C ILE A 97 -18.26 -2.60 0.41
N ALA A 98 -18.35 -3.44 1.45
CA ALA A 98 -19.39 -3.35 2.46
C ALA A 98 -19.31 -2.03 3.26
N LEU A 99 -18.11 -1.66 3.72
CA LEU A 99 -17.89 -0.42 4.48
C LEU A 99 -18.13 0.84 3.64
N SER A 100 -17.76 0.83 2.36
CA SER A 100 -18.04 1.93 1.43
C SER A 100 -19.54 2.12 1.20
N TRP A 101 -20.27 1.02 1.09
CA TRP A 101 -21.73 1.08 1.00
C TRP A 101 -22.36 1.64 2.28
N VAL A 102 -21.94 1.16 3.47
CA VAL A 102 -22.39 1.70 4.76
C VAL A 102 -22.05 3.18 4.87
N TYR A 103 -20.84 3.59 4.45
CA TYR A 103 -20.41 4.98 4.44
C TYR A 103 -21.32 5.87 3.59
N LEU A 104 -21.70 5.45 2.38
CA LEU A 104 -22.54 6.24 1.48
C LEU A 104 -24.00 6.30 1.95
N VAL A 105 -24.54 5.20 2.46
CA VAL A 105 -25.96 5.11 2.83
C VAL A 105 -26.22 5.62 4.25
N HIS A 106 -25.30 5.40 5.18
CA HIS A 106 -25.50 5.69 6.61
C HIS A 106 -24.52 6.73 7.16
N GLY A 107 -23.61 7.28 6.35
CA GLY A 107 -22.58 8.23 6.80
C GLY A 107 -23.14 9.53 7.40
N GLN A 108 -24.38 9.89 7.07
CA GLN A 108 -25.08 11.07 7.62
C GLN A 108 -25.78 10.80 8.96
N VAL A 109 -25.84 9.54 9.41
CA VAL A 109 -26.42 9.24 10.72
C VAL A 109 -25.49 9.78 11.81
N ALA A 110 -26.02 10.54 12.76
CA ALA A 110 -25.26 11.33 13.73
C ALA A 110 -24.11 10.53 14.42
N TRP A 111 -24.40 9.32 14.91
CA TRP A 111 -23.35 8.53 15.56
C TRP A 111 -22.27 8.04 14.58
N VAL A 112 -22.63 7.75 13.31
CA VAL A 112 -21.66 7.37 12.27
C VAL A 112 -20.80 8.57 11.91
N ALA A 113 -21.41 9.73 11.70
CA ALA A 113 -20.72 10.98 11.41
C ALA A 113 -19.70 11.33 12.51
N GLY A 114 -20.08 11.17 13.79
CA GLY A 114 -19.18 11.40 14.92
C GLY A 114 -17.99 10.45 14.97
N VAL A 115 -18.23 9.18 14.71
CA VAL A 115 -17.14 8.20 14.61
C VAL A 115 -16.20 8.56 13.46
N LEU A 116 -16.73 8.85 12.27
CA LEU A 116 -15.94 9.24 11.10
C LEU A 116 -15.15 10.53 11.35
N TRP A 117 -15.79 11.54 11.98
CA TRP A 117 -15.11 12.78 12.36
C TRP A 117 -13.92 12.50 13.29
N GLY A 118 -14.10 11.68 14.34
CA GLY A 118 -13.03 11.36 15.30
C GLY A 118 -11.88 10.54 14.68
N ILE A 119 -12.15 9.77 13.63
CA ILE A 119 -11.13 8.98 12.94
C ILE A 119 -10.20 9.87 12.08
N LYS A 120 -10.69 10.97 11.49
CA LYS A 120 -9.89 11.86 10.61
C LYS A 120 -8.60 12.38 11.27
N PRO A 121 -8.61 12.91 12.51
CA PRO A 121 -7.38 13.30 13.22
C PRO A 121 -6.41 12.14 13.43
N ALA A 122 -6.92 10.94 13.72
CA ALA A 122 -6.09 9.76 13.88
C ALA A 122 -5.39 9.37 12.57
N VAL A 123 -6.08 9.48 11.42
CA VAL A 123 -5.48 9.21 10.11
C VAL A 123 -4.37 10.20 9.79
N ALA A 124 -4.57 11.49 10.05
CA ALA A 124 -3.51 12.49 9.91
C ALA A 124 -2.28 12.13 10.78
N ALA A 125 -2.51 11.72 12.04
CA ALA A 125 -1.46 11.25 12.94
C ALA A 125 -0.74 9.99 12.43
N ILE A 126 -1.46 9.04 11.82
CA ILE A 126 -0.91 7.83 11.22
C ILE A 126 0.01 8.16 10.04
N VAL A 127 -0.39 9.11 9.18
CA VAL A 127 0.46 9.53 8.06
C VAL A 127 1.71 10.25 8.56
N VAL A 128 1.61 11.08 9.60
CA VAL A 128 2.78 11.68 10.28
C VAL A 128 3.67 10.58 10.88
N HIS A 129 3.09 9.59 11.53
CA HIS A 129 3.86 8.45 12.06
C HIS A 129 4.56 7.66 10.95
N ALA A 130 3.89 7.41 9.81
CA ALA A 130 4.48 6.77 8.65
C ALA A 130 5.65 7.61 8.09
N LEU A 131 5.49 8.94 7.99
CA LEU A 131 6.55 9.87 7.59
C LEU A 131 7.79 9.73 8.49
N LEU A 132 7.60 9.79 9.81
CA LEU A 132 8.70 9.67 10.78
C LEU A 132 9.38 8.30 10.68
N ARG A 133 8.61 7.24 10.54
CA ARG A 133 9.11 5.86 10.45
C ARG A 133 9.89 5.61 9.16
N ILE A 134 9.34 6.00 8.01
CA ILE A 134 9.97 5.78 6.70
C ILE A 134 11.15 6.73 6.55
N GLY A 135 10.98 8.01 6.94
CA GLY A 135 12.05 9.02 6.92
C GLY A 135 13.24 8.60 7.79
N GLY A 136 12.99 8.14 9.01
CA GLY A 136 14.05 7.68 9.91
C GLY A 136 14.83 6.46 9.43
N LYS A 137 14.20 5.59 8.61
CA LYS A 137 14.87 4.44 7.97
C LYS A 137 15.64 4.83 6.71
N THR A 138 15.10 5.74 5.91
CA THR A 138 15.61 6.11 4.58
C THR A 138 16.62 7.24 4.66
N LEU A 139 16.26 8.31 5.37
CA LEU A 139 17.08 9.50 5.52
C LEU A 139 17.97 9.33 6.75
N ARG A 140 19.20 8.89 6.54
CA ARG A 140 20.23 8.86 7.58
C ARG A 140 20.47 10.29 8.12
N HIS A 141 21.39 10.43 9.08
CA HIS A 141 21.75 11.75 9.58
C HIS A 141 22.07 12.71 8.42
N PRO A 142 21.57 13.97 8.40
CA PRO A 142 21.73 14.91 7.28
C PRO A 142 23.20 15.12 6.83
N ARG A 143 24.15 15.04 7.77
CA ARG A 143 25.58 15.14 7.45
C ARG A 143 26.13 13.91 6.70
N GLN A 144 25.50 12.74 6.83
CA GLN A 144 25.95 11.49 6.19
C GLN A 144 25.30 11.27 4.82
N SER A 145 24.10 11.78 4.59
CA SER A 145 23.35 11.63 3.35
C SER A 145 22.65 12.92 2.92
N PRO A 146 23.39 14.03 2.72
CA PRO A 146 22.77 15.32 2.35
C PRO A 146 21.99 15.25 1.03
N LEU A 147 22.44 14.41 0.07
CA LEU A 147 21.76 14.25 -1.21
C LEU A 147 20.38 13.60 -1.05
N LEU A 148 20.20 12.62 -0.16
CA LEU A 148 18.90 11.99 0.09
C LEU A 148 17.94 12.99 0.74
N TRP A 149 18.42 13.85 1.65
CA TRP A 149 17.64 14.93 2.22
C TRP A 149 17.25 15.99 1.18
N ALA A 150 18.18 16.35 0.29
CA ALA A 150 17.89 17.26 -0.82
C ALA A 150 16.82 16.69 -1.77
N ILE A 151 16.90 15.40 -2.10
CA ILE A 151 15.89 14.71 -2.93
C ILE A 151 14.52 14.71 -2.22
N ALA A 152 14.47 14.40 -0.94
CA ALA A 152 13.22 14.42 -0.17
C ALA A 152 12.59 15.82 -0.13
N LEU A 153 13.39 16.85 0.17
CA LEU A 153 12.93 18.23 0.20
C LEU A 153 12.48 18.72 -1.19
N ALA A 154 13.26 18.43 -2.23
CA ALA A 154 12.91 18.78 -3.61
C ALA A 154 11.60 18.13 -4.05
N SER A 155 11.37 16.86 -3.68
CA SER A 155 10.15 16.14 -3.98
C SER A 155 8.94 16.72 -3.23
N PHE A 156 9.11 17.12 -1.97
CA PHE A 156 8.07 17.83 -1.22
C PHE A 156 7.70 19.16 -1.89
N VAL A 157 8.69 19.98 -2.24
CA VAL A 157 8.49 21.27 -2.93
C VAL A 157 7.83 21.05 -4.29
N ALA A 158 8.30 20.07 -5.06
CA ALA A 158 7.77 19.76 -6.39
C ALA A 158 6.27 19.41 -6.34
N LEU A 159 5.85 18.61 -5.37
CA LEU A 159 4.45 18.20 -5.25
C LEU A 159 3.58 19.24 -4.56
N TYR A 160 4.04 19.78 -3.43
CA TYR A 160 3.19 20.65 -2.59
C TYR A 160 3.10 22.07 -3.10
N LEU A 161 4.24 22.66 -3.57
CA LEU A 161 4.30 24.05 -4.01
C LEU A 161 4.15 24.19 -5.53
N LEU A 162 4.77 23.28 -6.31
CA LEU A 162 4.78 23.38 -7.77
C LEU A 162 3.72 22.52 -8.45
N ALA A 163 2.97 21.70 -7.70
CA ALA A 163 1.93 20.79 -8.18
C ALA A 163 2.38 19.91 -9.37
N LEU A 164 3.68 19.53 -9.40
CA LEU A 164 4.20 18.69 -10.46
C LEU A 164 3.58 17.28 -10.42
N PRO A 165 3.39 16.63 -11.58
CA PRO A 165 2.86 15.28 -11.62
C PRO A 165 3.75 14.29 -10.87
N PHE A 166 3.17 13.46 -9.99
CA PHE A 166 3.88 12.45 -9.20
C PHE A 166 4.82 11.55 -10.04
N PRO A 167 4.42 11.04 -11.23
CA PRO A 167 5.32 10.25 -12.07
C PRO A 167 6.61 10.97 -12.44
N ALA A 168 6.55 12.27 -12.71
CA ALA A 168 7.73 13.08 -13.05
C ALA A 168 8.71 13.14 -11.87
N VAL A 169 8.18 13.29 -10.65
CA VAL A 169 9.01 13.31 -9.42
C VAL A 169 9.71 11.97 -9.22
N VAL A 170 9.00 10.85 -9.41
CA VAL A 170 9.59 9.50 -9.29
C VAL A 170 10.67 9.25 -10.33
N LEU A 171 10.42 9.62 -11.60
CA LEU A 171 11.40 9.47 -12.69
C LEU A 171 12.63 10.35 -12.48
N ALA A 172 12.44 11.59 -12.04
CA ALA A 172 13.54 12.48 -11.70
C ALA A 172 14.39 11.93 -10.55
N ALA A 173 13.74 11.40 -9.49
CA ALA A 173 14.41 10.75 -8.38
C ALA A 173 15.21 9.51 -8.82
N ALA A 174 14.63 8.68 -9.71
CA ALA A 174 15.33 7.53 -10.27
C ALA A 174 16.60 7.95 -11.04
N ALA A 175 16.49 8.98 -11.89
CA ALA A 175 17.61 9.53 -12.64
C ALA A 175 18.70 10.10 -11.72
N LEU A 176 18.31 10.89 -10.70
CA LEU A 176 19.22 11.41 -9.68
C LEU A 176 19.90 10.29 -8.90
N GLY A 177 19.18 9.22 -8.57
CA GLY A 177 19.74 8.05 -7.92
C GLY A 177 20.75 7.30 -8.78
N TRP A 178 20.47 7.19 -10.08
CA TRP A 178 21.40 6.57 -11.02
C TRP A 178 22.72 7.37 -11.15
N ILE A 179 22.62 8.69 -11.22
CA ILE A 179 23.80 9.59 -11.22
C ILE A 179 24.49 9.56 -9.86
N GLY A 180 23.73 9.71 -8.76
CA GLY A 180 24.22 9.73 -7.39
C GLY A 180 24.94 8.45 -6.99
N GLY A 181 24.47 7.30 -7.46
CA GLY A 181 25.14 6.01 -7.26
C GLY A 181 26.55 5.93 -7.86
N ARG A 182 26.86 6.77 -8.87
CA ARG A 182 28.21 6.87 -9.47
C ARG A 182 29.06 7.93 -8.79
N VAL A 183 28.47 9.05 -8.39
CA VAL A 183 29.19 10.21 -7.83
C VAL A 183 29.38 10.07 -6.31
N ALA A 184 28.41 9.54 -5.60
CA ALA A 184 28.43 9.42 -4.14
C ALA A 184 27.85 8.06 -3.68
N PRO A 185 28.44 6.91 -4.08
CA PRO A 185 27.89 5.59 -3.85
C PRO A 185 27.62 5.27 -2.38
N ALA A 186 28.39 5.82 -1.46
CA ALA A 186 28.21 5.62 -0.01
C ALA A 186 26.85 6.13 0.51
N GLN A 187 26.27 7.17 -0.10
CA GLN A 187 24.98 7.69 0.31
C GLN A 187 23.79 6.87 -0.23
N PHE A 188 23.97 6.25 -1.39
CA PHE A 188 22.93 5.48 -2.09
C PHE A 188 23.01 3.97 -1.85
N SER A 189 23.99 3.51 -1.07
CA SER A 189 24.08 2.10 -0.67
C SER A 189 23.05 1.82 0.45
N PRO A 190 22.30 0.70 0.40
CA PRO A 190 21.46 0.30 1.51
C PRO A 190 22.29 0.14 2.79
N PRO A 191 21.72 0.39 3.97
CA PRO A 191 22.37 0.06 5.24
C PRO A 191 22.72 -1.42 5.20
N ALA A 192 23.96 -1.75 5.61
CA ALA A 192 24.37 -3.14 5.76
C ALA A 192 23.39 -3.83 6.71
N THR A 193 22.52 -4.67 6.19
CA THR A 193 21.67 -5.53 7.01
C THR A 193 22.64 -6.50 7.69
N GLN A 194 22.87 -6.32 9.00
CA GLN A 194 23.60 -7.31 9.78
C GLN A 194 22.83 -8.61 9.65
N ALA A 195 23.36 -9.54 8.89
CA ALA A 195 22.89 -10.91 8.86
C ALA A 195 23.05 -11.44 10.29
N ILE A 196 21.96 -11.48 11.04
CA ILE A 196 21.93 -12.20 12.31
C ILE A 196 21.98 -13.68 11.90
N ALA A 197 23.19 -14.23 11.90
CA ALA A 197 23.41 -15.65 11.80
C ALA A 197 22.99 -16.29 13.12
N ALA A 198 21.69 -16.30 13.40
CA ALA A 198 21.15 -17.20 14.37
C ALA A 198 21.10 -18.58 13.73
N ALA A 199 21.72 -19.57 14.36
CA ALA A 199 21.58 -20.98 14.00
C ALA A 199 20.11 -21.37 14.16
N THR A 200 19.32 -21.15 13.14
CA THR A 200 17.88 -21.41 13.13
C THR A 200 17.65 -22.89 12.85
N ALA A 201 16.75 -23.51 13.59
CA ALA A 201 16.33 -24.89 13.38
C ALA A 201 15.85 -25.11 11.92
N PRO A 202 16.02 -26.31 11.34
CA PRO A 202 15.74 -26.59 9.93
C PRO A 202 14.30 -26.23 9.55
N ALA A 203 14.15 -25.53 8.43
CA ALA A 203 12.86 -25.17 7.83
C ALA A 203 12.52 -26.10 6.66
N LEU A 204 11.26 -26.09 6.22
CA LEU A 204 10.84 -26.89 5.06
C LEU A 204 11.54 -26.43 3.76
N ILE A 205 11.61 -25.10 3.56
CA ILE A 205 12.42 -24.46 2.50
C ILE A 205 13.59 -23.78 3.21
N ASP A 206 14.71 -24.48 3.26
CA ASP A 206 15.94 -24.03 3.87
C ASP A 206 16.97 -23.58 2.82
N ASP A 207 18.05 -22.95 3.28
CA ASP A 207 19.14 -22.47 2.42
C ASP A 207 19.90 -23.62 1.77
N THR A 208 19.92 -24.78 2.44
CA THR A 208 20.51 -26.04 1.94
C THR A 208 19.54 -26.86 1.08
N THR A 209 18.24 -26.52 1.07
CA THR A 209 17.26 -27.23 0.27
C THR A 209 17.51 -27.00 -1.22
N PRO A 210 17.62 -28.04 -2.05
CA PRO A 210 17.79 -27.88 -3.50
C PRO A 210 16.66 -27.01 -4.06
N THR A 211 17.04 -26.03 -4.88
CA THR A 211 16.10 -25.13 -5.52
C THR A 211 15.04 -25.94 -6.29
N PRO A 212 13.75 -25.85 -5.97
CA PRO A 212 12.72 -26.62 -6.62
C PRO A 212 12.76 -26.46 -8.14
N ALA A 213 12.50 -27.52 -8.90
CA ALA A 213 12.59 -27.47 -10.37
C ALA A 213 11.70 -26.39 -11.01
N HIS A 214 10.60 -26.02 -10.35
CA HIS A 214 9.70 -24.97 -10.84
C HIS A 214 10.24 -23.54 -10.61
N THR A 215 11.24 -23.35 -9.78
CA THR A 215 11.85 -22.03 -9.53
C THR A 215 13.05 -21.75 -10.43
N ARG A 216 13.48 -22.73 -11.23
CA ARG A 216 14.55 -22.53 -12.22
C ARG A 216 14.07 -21.65 -13.36
N PHE A 217 14.92 -20.72 -13.78
CA PHE A 217 14.62 -19.83 -14.90
C PHE A 217 14.43 -20.62 -16.21
N SER A 218 13.38 -20.26 -16.94
CA SER A 218 13.05 -20.85 -18.25
C SER A 218 12.40 -19.80 -19.14
N ARG A 219 13.01 -19.52 -20.31
CA ARG A 219 12.46 -18.55 -21.29
C ARG A 219 11.02 -18.87 -21.71
N PRO A 220 10.62 -20.11 -22.02
CA PRO A 220 9.25 -20.43 -22.36
C PRO A 220 8.26 -20.14 -21.23
N ARG A 221 8.67 -20.35 -19.96
CA ARG A 221 7.85 -20.03 -18.80
C ARG A 221 7.69 -18.52 -18.64
N LEU A 222 8.78 -17.77 -18.76
CA LEU A 222 8.73 -16.30 -18.72
C LEU A 222 7.79 -15.75 -19.77
N LEU A 223 7.93 -16.16 -21.03
CA LEU A 223 7.06 -15.73 -22.13
C LEU A 223 5.60 -16.12 -21.89
N ARG A 224 5.33 -17.32 -21.36
CA ARG A 224 3.97 -17.73 -20.99
C ARG A 224 3.39 -16.85 -19.88
N VAL A 225 4.13 -16.56 -18.81
CA VAL A 225 3.66 -15.68 -17.73
C VAL A 225 3.37 -14.28 -18.26
N LEU A 226 4.26 -13.72 -19.08
CA LEU A 226 4.08 -12.40 -19.68
C LEU A 226 2.88 -12.39 -20.66
N ALA A 227 2.71 -13.41 -21.47
CA ALA A 227 1.58 -13.52 -22.41
C ALA A 227 0.24 -13.65 -21.65
N VAL A 228 0.18 -14.50 -20.61
CA VAL A 228 -1.02 -14.65 -19.78
C VAL A 228 -1.28 -13.35 -19.02
N GLY A 229 -0.26 -12.71 -18.43
CA GLY A 229 -0.40 -11.44 -17.75
C GLY A 229 -0.92 -10.33 -18.69
N ALA A 230 -0.35 -10.25 -19.90
CA ALA A 230 -0.83 -9.33 -20.93
C ALA A 230 -2.28 -9.62 -21.34
N ALA A 231 -2.66 -10.88 -21.53
CA ALA A 231 -4.04 -11.26 -21.83
C ALA A 231 -5.00 -10.89 -20.70
N LEU A 232 -4.64 -11.16 -19.44
CA LEU A 232 -5.43 -10.81 -18.25
C LEU A 232 -5.56 -9.30 -18.05
N TRP A 233 -4.67 -8.51 -18.63
CA TRP A 233 -4.76 -7.05 -18.66
C TRP A 233 -5.55 -6.56 -19.88
N LEU A 234 -5.18 -7.03 -21.08
CA LEU A 234 -5.74 -6.56 -22.34
C LEU A 234 -7.21 -6.95 -22.53
N LEU A 235 -7.59 -8.20 -22.19
CA LEU A 235 -8.96 -8.68 -22.43
C LEU A 235 -10.00 -7.95 -21.56
N PRO A 236 -9.81 -7.78 -20.22
CA PRO A 236 -10.74 -6.97 -19.44
C PRO A 236 -10.74 -5.50 -19.87
N MET A 237 -9.57 -4.92 -20.21
CA MET A 237 -9.49 -3.54 -20.69
C MET A 237 -10.24 -3.38 -22.00
N ALA A 238 -10.04 -4.26 -22.98
CA ALA A 238 -10.75 -4.27 -24.23
C ALA A 238 -12.26 -4.45 -24.03
N ALA A 239 -12.68 -5.34 -23.13
CA ALA A 239 -14.08 -5.54 -22.79
C ALA A 239 -14.72 -4.25 -22.24
N LEU A 240 -14.05 -3.54 -21.33
CA LEU A 240 -14.53 -2.26 -20.77
C LEU A 240 -14.66 -1.19 -21.88
N VAL A 241 -13.63 -1.09 -22.75
CA VAL A 241 -13.60 -0.11 -23.84
C VAL A 241 -14.65 -0.41 -24.90
N LEU A 242 -14.82 -1.66 -25.28
CA LEU A 242 -15.84 -2.06 -26.26
C LEU A 242 -17.26 -1.88 -25.72
N TRP A 243 -17.44 -2.08 -24.40
CA TRP A 243 -18.75 -1.97 -23.77
C TRP A 243 -19.18 -0.52 -23.52
N GLN A 244 -18.30 0.33 -22.98
CA GLN A 244 -18.66 1.68 -22.54
C GLN A 244 -17.83 2.80 -23.21
N GLY A 245 -16.85 2.47 -24.03
CA GLY A 245 -15.93 3.41 -24.66
C GLY A 245 -14.68 3.69 -23.81
N TRP A 246 -13.64 4.23 -24.47
CA TRP A 246 -12.35 4.55 -23.80
C TRP A 246 -12.47 5.63 -22.71
N GLY A 247 -13.36 6.61 -22.91
CA GLY A 247 -13.61 7.70 -21.94
C GLY A 247 -14.51 7.33 -20.77
N SER A 248 -14.99 6.08 -20.70
CA SER A 248 -15.85 5.64 -19.59
C SER A 248 -15.11 5.62 -18.27
N THR A 249 -15.85 5.80 -17.18
CA THR A 249 -15.29 5.79 -15.82
C THR A 249 -14.53 4.49 -15.54
N LEU A 250 -15.08 3.33 -15.91
CA LEU A 250 -14.43 2.03 -15.65
C LEU A 250 -13.12 1.87 -16.44
N ALA A 251 -13.09 2.24 -17.72
CA ALA A 251 -11.88 2.16 -18.55
C ALA A 251 -10.81 3.15 -18.05
N THR A 252 -11.21 4.36 -17.69
CA THR A 252 -10.33 5.39 -17.13
C THR A 252 -9.75 4.95 -15.78
N MET A 253 -10.56 4.39 -14.91
CA MET A 253 -10.11 3.80 -13.64
C MET A 253 -9.12 2.66 -13.87
N ALA A 254 -9.43 1.71 -14.76
CA ALA A 254 -8.56 0.59 -15.11
C ALA A 254 -7.16 1.06 -15.55
N TRP A 255 -7.11 2.05 -16.46
CA TRP A 255 -5.87 2.64 -16.94
C TRP A 255 -5.13 3.42 -15.85
N PHE A 256 -5.84 4.26 -15.09
CA PHE A 256 -5.26 5.05 -14.01
C PHE A 256 -4.62 4.17 -12.94
N PHE A 257 -5.35 3.14 -12.46
CA PHE A 257 -4.84 2.28 -11.40
C PHE A 257 -3.76 1.29 -11.88
N THR A 258 -3.71 0.96 -13.18
CA THR A 258 -2.53 0.31 -13.76
C THR A 258 -1.28 1.19 -13.62
N LYS A 259 -1.38 2.48 -13.96
CA LYS A 259 -0.27 3.42 -13.78
C LYS A 259 0.11 3.57 -12.30
N ALA A 260 -0.88 3.69 -11.42
CA ALA A 260 -0.65 3.77 -9.98
C ALA A 260 0.12 2.55 -9.46
N ALA A 261 -0.25 1.33 -9.89
CA ALA A 261 0.43 0.10 -9.50
C ALA A 261 1.90 0.09 -9.95
N LEU A 262 2.18 0.52 -11.18
CA LEU A 262 3.54 0.59 -11.73
C LEU A 262 4.41 1.68 -11.09
N LEU A 263 3.80 2.68 -10.47
CA LEU A 263 4.47 3.79 -9.79
C LEU A 263 4.58 3.59 -8.27
N THR A 264 4.01 2.51 -7.72
CA THR A 264 4.03 2.21 -6.30
C THR A 264 5.38 1.63 -5.88
N PHE A 265 6.36 2.47 -5.61
CA PHE A 265 7.65 2.08 -5.02
C PHE A 265 7.73 2.58 -3.57
N GLY A 266 8.26 1.75 -2.66
CA GLY A 266 8.43 2.13 -1.26
C GLY A 266 7.15 2.07 -0.42
N GLY A 267 6.17 1.27 -0.85
CA GLY A 267 4.95 0.99 -0.11
C GLY A 267 3.73 1.84 -0.48
N ALA A 268 2.58 1.48 0.06
CA ALA A 268 1.29 2.06 -0.30
C ALA A 268 1.18 3.57 -0.04
N TYR A 269 1.81 4.08 1.03
CA TYR A 269 1.79 5.53 1.32
C TYR A 269 2.42 6.37 0.21
N ALA A 270 3.36 5.82 -0.53
CA ALA A 270 4.05 6.52 -1.61
C ALA A 270 3.13 6.91 -2.75
N VAL A 271 2.18 6.07 -3.11
CA VAL A 271 1.28 6.28 -4.24
C VAL A 271 0.03 7.06 -3.89
N LEU A 272 -0.30 7.21 -2.60
CA LEU A 272 -1.52 7.90 -2.15
C LEU A 272 -1.65 9.34 -2.68
N PRO A 273 -0.60 10.18 -2.73
CA PRO A 273 -0.69 11.49 -3.35
C PRO A 273 -1.05 11.44 -4.84
N TYR A 274 -0.53 10.45 -5.58
CA TYR A 274 -0.91 10.22 -6.98
C TYR A 274 -2.37 9.80 -7.09
N VAL A 275 -2.84 8.89 -6.22
CA VAL A 275 -4.24 8.48 -6.17
C VAL A 275 -5.13 9.67 -5.81
N TYR A 276 -4.73 10.50 -4.86
CA TYR A 276 -5.45 11.73 -4.52
C TYR A 276 -5.53 12.69 -5.71
N GLN A 277 -4.41 12.99 -6.36
CA GLN A 277 -4.37 13.88 -7.51
C GLN A 277 -5.29 13.39 -8.62
N GLY A 278 -5.22 12.11 -8.99
CA GLY A 278 -6.05 11.56 -10.04
C GLY A 278 -7.52 11.42 -9.64
N ALA A 279 -7.79 10.83 -8.49
CA ALA A 279 -9.16 10.49 -8.10
C ALA A 279 -9.97 11.71 -7.64
N VAL A 280 -9.33 12.68 -6.98
CA VAL A 280 -10.01 13.88 -6.43
C VAL A 280 -9.91 15.06 -7.39
N VAL A 281 -8.68 15.38 -7.87
CA VAL A 281 -8.43 16.63 -8.60
C VAL A 281 -8.72 16.49 -10.10
N GLU A 282 -8.22 15.39 -10.72
CA GLU A 282 -8.32 15.23 -12.17
C GLU A 282 -9.67 14.66 -12.62
N HIS A 283 -10.16 13.64 -11.92
CA HIS A 283 -11.36 12.90 -12.33
C HIS A 283 -12.59 13.14 -11.47
N GLY A 284 -12.46 13.75 -10.28
CA GLY A 284 -13.58 14.04 -9.39
C GLY A 284 -14.39 12.79 -8.98
N TRP A 285 -13.74 11.63 -8.84
CA TRP A 285 -14.42 10.39 -8.42
C TRP A 285 -14.89 10.44 -6.98
N LEU A 286 -14.20 11.21 -6.13
CA LEU A 286 -14.57 11.47 -4.75
C LEU A 286 -14.03 12.83 -4.30
N LEU A 287 -14.55 13.32 -3.18
CA LEU A 287 -14.12 14.58 -2.57
C LEU A 287 -12.87 14.37 -1.71
N GLY A 288 -12.11 15.46 -1.48
CA GLY A 288 -10.92 15.42 -0.62
C GLY A 288 -11.20 14.86 0.79
N PRO A 289 -12.22 15.30 1.52
CA PRO A 289 -12.62 14.71 2.80
C PRO A 289 -12.95 13.22 2.73
N GLN A 290 -13.63 12.78 1.64
CA GLN A 290 -13.93 11.36 1.44
C GLN A 290 -12.66 10.50 1.25
N MET A 291 -11.61 11.06 0.63
CA MET A 291 -10.33 10.36 0.52
C MET A 291 -9.69 10.12 1.89
N ILE A 292 -9.83 11.06 2.84
CA ILE A 292 -9.37 10.90 4.23
C ILE A 292 -10.18 9.79 4.93
N ASP A 293 -11.51 9.78 4.75
CA ASP A 293 -12.38 8.74 5.29
C ASP A 293 -12.03 7.36 4.71
N GLY A 294 -11.75 7.30 3.39
CA GLY A 294 -11.31 6.07 2.71
C GLY A 294 -9.99 5.52 3.25
N LEU A 295 -9.04 6.40 3.56
CA LEU A 295 -7.79 6.00 4.21
C LEU A 295 -8.03 5.46 5.61
N ALA A 296 -8.91 6.10 6.38
CA ALA A 296 -9.31 5.63 7.68
C ALA A 296 -9.89 4.21 7.62
N LEU A 297 -10.82 3.98 6.70
CA LEU A 297 -11.40 2.66 6.47
C LEU A 297 -10.36 1.64 6.01
N GLY A 298 -9.43 2.03 5.13
CA GLY A 298 -8.33 1.18 4.68
C GLY A 298 -7.38 0.77 5.81
N GLU A 299 -7.07 1.68 6.73
CA GLU A 299 -6.22 1.39 7.90
C GLU A 299 -6.91 0.50 8.95
N THR A 300 -8.23 0.54 9.04
CA THR A 300 -9.02 -0.27 9.95
C THR A 300 -9.35 -1.65 9.41
N THR A 301 -9.22 -1.85 8.10
CA THR A 301 -9.47 -3.15 7.47
C THR A 301 -8.21 -4.01 7.43
N PRO A 302 -8.34 -5.35 7.58
CA PRO A 302 -7.22 -6.23 7.35
C PRO A 302 -6.85 -6.24 5.86
N GLY A 303 -5.59 -6.51 5.53
CA GLY A 303 -5.10 -6.58 4.15
C GLY A 303 -4.20 -5.41 3.75
N PRO A 304 -3.72 -5.37 2.50
CA PRO A 304 -2.78 -4.34 2.05
C PRO A 304 -3.37 -2.93 2.17
N LEU A 305 -2.61 -1.98 2.71
CA LEU A 305 -3.07 -0.58 2.86
C LEU A 305 -3.54 0.04 1.52
N ILE A 306 -2.90 -0.34 0.40
CA ILE A 306 -3.29 0.13 -0.93
C ILE A 306 -4.74 -0.24 -1.28
N MET A 307 -5.38 -1.14 -0.54
CA MET A 307 -6.79 -1.49 -0.76
C MET A 307 -7.76 -0.32 -0.59
N VAL A 308 -7.33 0.82 -0.06
CA VAL A 308 -8.09 2.08 -0.14
C VAL A 308 -8.53 2.39 -1.58
N VAL A 309 -7.83 1.88 -2.60
CA VAL A 309 -8.25 2.03 -4.00
C VAL A 309 -9.61 1.39 -4.29
N ALA A 310 -9.99 0.34 -3.57
CA ALA A 310 -11.32 -0.26 -3.68
C ALA A 310 -12.42 0.68 -3.19
N PHE A 311 -12.15 1.43 -2.10
CA PHE A 311 -13.04 2.50 -1.64
C PHE A 311 -13.17 3.60 -2.70
N VAL A 312 -12.04 4.06 -3.28
CA VAL A 312 -12.04 5.05 -4.37
C VAL A 312 -12.86 4.55 -5.56
N GLY A 313 -12.65 3.29 -5.97
CA GLY A 313 -13.42 2.66 -7.05
C GLY A 313 -14.90 2.60 -6.74
N PHE A 314 -15.26 2.21 -5.50
CA PHE A 314 -16.65 2.11 -5.08
C PHE A 314 -17.36 3.47 -5.10
N LEU A 315 -16.77 4.50 -4.50
CA LEU A 315 -17.34 5.85 -4.48
C LEU A 315 -17.45 6.45 -5.87
N GLY A 316 -16.39 6.29 -6.69
CA GLY A 316 -16.41 6.76 -8.07
C GLY A 316 -17.45 6.03 -8.93
N GLY A 317 -17.56 4.71 -8.77
CA GLY A 317 -18.58 3.92 -9.47
C GLY A 317 -20.00 4.27 -9.07
N TRP A 318 -20.22 4.58 -7.79
CA TRP A 318 -21.50 5.05 -7.25
C TRP A 318 -21.83 6.44 -7.77
N GLY A 319 -20.93 7.42 -7.59
CA GLY A 319 -21.14 8.81 -7.98
C GLY A 319 -21.32 9.01 -9.48
N GLN A 320 -20.60 8.23 -10.28
CA GLN A 320 -20.69 8.26 -11.76
C GLN A 320 -21.75 7.32 -12.32
N GLN A 321 -22.51 6.60 -11.47
CA GLN A 321 -23.61 5.71 -11.84
C GLN A 321 -23.25 4.76 -13.01
N VAL A 322 -22.10 4.10 -12.93
CA VAL A 322 -21.50 3.34 -14.04
C VAL A 322 -22.37 2.24 -14.64
N LEU A 323 -23.39 1.76 -13.91
CA LEU A 323 -24.44 0.83 -14.39
C LEU A 323 -25.84 1.47 -14.39
N GLY A 324 -25.93 2.82 -14.30
CA GLY A 324 -27.18 3.54 -14.18
C GLY A 324 -27.70 3.66 -12.74
N PRO A 325 -28.75 4.50 -12.54
CA PRO A 325 -29.24 4.86 -11.22
C PRO A 325 -29.94 3.70 -10.48
N GLU A 326 -30.45 2.70 -11.18
CA GLU A 326 -31.13 1.56 -10.57
C GLU A 326 -30.16 0.49 -10.02
N GLN A 327 -28.89 0.50 -10.44
CA GLN A 327 -27.88 -0.51 -10.08
C GLN A 327 -26.65 0.10 -9.41
N LEU A 328 -26.85 1.11 -8.57
CA LEU A 328 -25.76 1.85 -7.92
C LEU A 328 -24.78 0.96 -7.17
N PHE A 329 -25.27 0.03 -6.33
CA PHE A 329 -24.41 -0.88 -5.57
C PHE A 329 -23.60 -1.81 -6.48
N LEU A 330 -24.23 -2.41 -7.48
CA LEU A 330 -23.54 -3.31 -8.41
C LEU A 330 -22.50 -2.58 -9.25
N GLY A 331 -22.82 -1.36 -9.72
CA GLY A 331 -21.88 -0.51 -10.44
C GLY A 331 -20.69 -0.12 -9.60
N ALA A 332 -20.93 0.29 -8.35
CA ALA A 332 -19.89 0.64 -7.39
C ALA A 332 -18.99 -0.57 -7.04
N ALA A 333 -19.60 -1.73 -6.79
CA ALA A 333 -18.87 -2.97 -6.51
C ALA A 333 -18.02 -3.43 -7.71
N LEU A 334 -18.57 -3.32 -8.94
CA LEU A 334 -17.83 -3.58 -10.17
C LEU A 334 -16.64 -2.64 -10.31
N ALA A 335 -16.81 -1.34 -10.06
CA ALA A 335 -15.72 -0.36 -10.12
C ALA A 335 -14.63 -0.67 -9.08
N ALA A 336 -15.01 -1.02 -7.84
CA ALA A 336 -14.07 -1.46 -6.81
C ALA A 336 -13.29 -2.72 -7.23
N PHE A 337 -13.96 -3.68 -7.86
CA PHE A 337 -13.31 -4.88 -8.41
C PHE A 337 -12.35 -4.54 -9.55
N VAL A 338 -12.77 -3.71 -10.51
CA VAL A 338 -11.95 -3.27 -11.66
C VAL A 338 -10.67 -2.57 -11.15
N VAL A 339 -10.82 -1.63 -10.24
CA VAL A 339 -9.68 -0.91 -9.65
C VAL A 339 -8.74 -1.87 -8.93
N THR A 340 -9.27 -2.80 -8.15
CA THR A 340 -8.46 -3.80 -7.44
C THR A 340 -7.74 -4.72 -8.42
N TRP A 341 -8.43 -5.20 -9.46
CA TRP A 341 -7.84 -6.06 -10.49
C TRP A 341 -6.64 -5.41 -11.15
N PHE A 342 -6.80 -4.19 -11.66
CA PHE A 342 -5.74 -3.48 -12.37
C PHE A 342 -4.61 -2.99 -11.46
N THR A 343 -4.86 -2.82 -10.16
CA THR A 343 -3.85 -2.49 -9.16
C THR A 343 -2.97 -3.68 -8.80
N PHE A 344 -3.55 -4.87 -8.65
CA PHE A 344 -2.81 -6.03 -8.15
C PHE A 344 -2.26 -6.94 -9.24
N LEU A 345 -2.86 -6.99 -10.42
CA LEU A 345 -2.40 -7.83 -11.53
C LEU A 345 -0.92 -7.66 -11.88
N PRO A 346 -0.35 -6.43 -11.98
CA PRO A 346 1.08 -6.25 -12.23
C PRO A 346 1.96 -6.95 -11.20
N SER A 347 1.59 -6.92 -9.93
CA SER A 347 2.34 -7.57 -8.84
C SER A 347 2.43 -9.08 -9.01
N PHE A 348 1.34 -9.75 -9.40
CA PHE A 348 1.37 -11.18 -9.72
C PHE A 348 2.29 -11.47 -10.90
N VAL A 349 2.22 -10.65 -11.95
CA VAL A 349 3.08 -10.82 -13.12
C VAL A 349 4.54 -10.65 -12.76
N PHE A 350 4.90 -9.61 -12.00
CA PHE A 350 6.28 -9.38 -11.56
C PHE A 350 6.84 -10.53 -10.71
N ILE A 351 6.06 -11.04 -9.77
CA ILE A 351 6.51 -12.15 -8.92
C ILE A 351 6.66 -13.44 -9.73
N LEU A 352 5.70 -13.80 -10.55
CA LEU A 352 5.73 -15.06 -11.30
C LEU A 352 6.73 -15.04 -12.47
N ALA A 353 6.99 -13.87 -13.05
CA ALA A 353 7.98 -13.69 -14.11
C ALA A 353 9.40 -13.55 -13.57
N GLY A 354 9.58 -12.74 -12.53
CA GLY A 354 10.89 -12.36 -12.00
C GLY A 354 11.42 -13.28 -10.90
N GLY A 355 10.54 -13.97 -10.15
CA GLY A 355 10.93 -14.89 -9.08
C GLY A 355 11.99 -15.93 -9.53
N PRO A 356 11.83 -16.61 -10.68
CA PRO A 356 12.85 -17.53 -11.18
C PRO A 356 14.20 -16.87 -11.51
N LEU A 357 14.19 -15.60 -11.92
CA LEU A 357 15.45 -14.84 -12.16
C LEU A 357 16.17 -14.59 -10.85
N VAL A 358 15.43 -14.16 -9.82
CA VAL A 358 16.00 -13.85 -8.51
C VAL A 358 16.56 -15.08 -7.83
N GLU A 359 15.84 -16.22 -7.88
CA GLU A 359 16.35 -17.50 -7.38
C GLU A 359 17.64 -17.96 -8.11
N SER A 360 17.82 -17.56 -9.38
CA SER A 360 19.03 -17.92 -10.16
C SER A 360 20.22 -16.99 -9.95
N THR A 361 20.02 -15.75 -9.49
CA THR A 361 21.08 -14.71 -9.44
C THR A 361 21.74 -14.52 -8.08
N HIS A 362 21.30 -15.22 -7.04
CA HIS A 362 21.89 -15.19 -5.68
C HIS A 362 22.41 -13.79 -5.25
N GLY A 363 21.53 -12.78 -5.26
CA GLY A 363 21.79 -11.52 -4.56
C GLY A 363 22.60 -10.43 -5.29
N LYS A 364 22.91 -10.56 -6.57
CA LYS A 364 23.61 -9.51 -7.35
C LYS A 364 22.60 -8.56 -8.06
N LEU A 365 21.93 -7.71 -7.31
CA LEU A 365 21.04 -6.71 -7.88
C LEU A 365 21.73 -5.34 -7.92
N HIS A 366 22.03 -4.81 -9.12
CA HIS A 366 22.75 -3.55 -9.35
C HIS A 366 21.86 -2.28 -9.34
N PHE A 367 20.57 -2.38 -9.03
CA PHE A 367 19.62 -1.25 -9.09
C PHE A 367 19.34 -0.57 -7.74
N THR A 368 20.22 -0.73 -6.76
CA THR A 368 19.98 -0.21 -5.39
C THR A 368 19.96 1.32 -5.32
N ALA A 369 20.81 2.03 -6.05
CA ALA A 369 20.94 3.48 -5.95
C ALA A 369 19.71 4.25 -6.49
N PRO A 370 19.14 3.96 -7.68
CA PRO A 370 17.88 4.54 -8.11
C PRO A 370 16.74 4.31 -7.13
N LEU A 371 16.62 3.10 -6.58
CA LEU A 371 15.58 2.76 -5.62
C LEU A 371 15.74 3.50 -4.30
N THR A 372 16.97 3.65 -3.80
CA THR A 372 17.25 4.47 -2.62
C THR A 372 16.82 5.93 -2.82
N ALA A 373 17.09 6.50 -3.99
CA ALA A 373 16.65 7.86 -4.32
C ALA A 373 15.13 7.97 -4.46
N ILE A 374 14.47 7.00 -5.10
CA ILE A 374 12.99 6.94 -5.16
C ILE A 374 12.43 6.89 -3.73
N THR A 375 12.97 6.03 -2.86
CA THR A 375 12.51 5.94 -1.47
C THR A 375 12.73 7.24 -0.70
N ALA A 376 13.84 7.96 -0.95
CA ALA A 376 14.05 9.29 -0.38
C ALA A 376 13.04 10.32 -0.90
N ALA A 377 12.75 10.31 -2.21
CA ALA A 377 11.70 11.15 -2.78
C ALA A 377 10.33 10.86 -2.16
N VAL A 378 10.01 9.59 -1.94
CA VAL A 378 8.77 9.14 -1.29
C VAL A 378 8.60 9.74 0.11
N VAL A 379 9.68 9.97 0.87
CA VAL A 379 9.59 10.66 2.16
C VAL A 379 9.03 12.09 1.98
N GLY A 380 9.52 12.83 0.99
CA GLY A 380 8.99 14.16 0.65
C GLY A 380 7.52 14.12 0.17
N VAL A 381 7.18 13.07 -0.58
CA VAL A 381 5.81 12.81 -1.05
C VAL A 381 4.85 12.56 0.12
N ILE A 382 5.24 11.71 1.08
CA ILE A 382 4.45 11.44 2.29
C ILE A 382 4.33 12.71 3.15
N ALA A 383 5.38 13.53 3.22
CA ALA A 383 5.33 14.81 3.93
C ALA A 383 4.28 15.76 3.32
N SER A 384 4.17 15.83 1.99
CA SER A 384 3.14 16.64 1.33
C SER A 384 1.73 16.12 1.63
N LEU A 385 1.54 14.81 1.67
CA LEU A 385 0.27 14.17 2.03
C LEU A 385 -0.09 14.42 3.51
N ALA A 386 0.89 14.31 4.42
CA ALA A 386 0.69 14.59 5.84
C ALA A 386 0.24 16.04 6.08
N LEU A 387 0.89 16.99 5.42
CA LEU A 387 0.53 18.41 5.50
C LEU A 387 -0.85 18.67 4.91
N PHE A 388 -1.17 18.04 3.78
CA PHE A 388 -2.49 18.11 3.18
C PHE A 388 -3.59 17.63 4.16
N PHE A 389 -3.41 16.46 4.81
CA PHE A 389 -4.39 15.93 5.76
C PHE A 389 -4.50 16.79 7.01
N LEU A 390 -3.37 17.21 7.57
CA LEU A 390 -3.38 18.12 8.72
C LEU A 390 -4.16 19.40 8.40
N ARG A 391 -3.95 19.98 7.22
CA ARG A 391 -4.67 21.18 6.80
C ARG A 391 -6.19 20.93 6.74
N HIS A 392 -6.63 19.84 6.10
CA HIS A 392 -8.07 19.55 5.93
C HIS A 392 -8.76 19.11 7.23
N VAL A 393 -8.01 18.46 8.13
CA VAL A 393 -8.53 18.03 9.43
C VAL A 393 -8.61 19.19 10.42
N LEU A 394 -7.58 20.04 10.45
CA LEU A 394 -7.47 21.12 11.42
C LEU A 394 -8.18 22.42 10.97
N PHE A 395 -8.42 22.59 9.67
CA PHE A 395 -9.04 23.77 9.07
C PHE A 395 -10.09 23.35 8.05
N PRO A 396 -11.20 22.72 8.49
CA PRO A 396 -12.22 22.19 7.57
C PRO A 396 -12.86 23.28 6.71
N ASP A 397 -13.05 24.49 7.26
CA ASP A 397 -13.65 25.65 6.56
C ASP A 397 -12.60 26.54 5.87
N GLY A 398 -11.32 26.10 5.82
CA GLY A 398 -10.23 26.87 5.25
C GLY A 398 -9.70 27.95 6.20
N LEU A 399 -8.78 28.79 5.68
CA LEU A 399 -8.07 29.80 6.49
C LEU A 399 -8.68 31.21 6.40
N GLY A 400 -9.88 31.35 5.81
CA GLY A 400 -10.51 32.64 5.52
C GLY A 400 -10.84 33.50 6.76
N ALA A 401 -11.11 32.87 7.89
CA ALA A 401 -11.43 33.57 9.15
C ALA A 401 -10.23 33.87 10.05
N GLY A 402 -9.02 33.59 9.57
CA GLY A 402 -7.79 33.69 10.36
C GLY A 402 -7.45 32.39 11.09
N LEU A 403 -6.13 32.17 11.31
CA LEU A 403 -5.58 30.87 11.73
C LEU A 403 -6.20 30.33 13.05
N TRP A 404 -6.42 31.22 14.03
CA TRP A 404 -6.91 30.82 15.35
C TRP A 404 -8.43 30.61 15.42
N MET A 405 -9.19 31.29 14.55
CA MET A 405 -10.63 31.15 14.48
C MET A 405 -11.08 29.96 13.63
N ALA A 406 -10.29 29.62 12.60
CA ALA A 406 -10.56 28.50 11.69
C ALA A 406 -10.05 27.15 12.24
N LEU A 407 -9.32 27.15 13.37
CA LEU A 407 -8.73 25.93 13.94
C LEU A 407 -9.76 25.08 14.68
N ASP A 408 -9.99 23.87 14.20
CA ASP A 408 -10.74 22.84 14.92
C ASP A 408 -9.91 22.34 16.12
N ARG A 409 -10.16 22.93 17.29
CA ARG A 409 -9.41 22.61 18.52
C ARG A 409 -9.61 21.19 19.00
N PRO A 410 -10.84 20.62 19.04
CA PRO A 410 -11.05 19.22 19.34
C PRO A 410 -10.30 18.28 18.39
N ALA A 411 -10.31 18.54 17.08
CA ALA A 411 -9.56 17.75 16.12
C ALA A 411 -8.05 17.84 16.35
N LEU A 412 -7.51 19.02 16.70
CA LEU A 412 -6.11 19.19 17.06
C LEU A 412 -5.74 18.33 18.29
N LEU A 413 -6.55 18.39 19.33
CA LEU A 413 -6.29 17.59 20.56
C LEU A 413 -6.28 16.09 20.26
N LEU A 414 -7.24 15.62 19.45
CA LEU A 414 -7.28 14.22 19.03
C LEU A 414 -6.07 13.85 18.16
N ALA A 415 -5.66 14.71 17.21
CA ALA A 415 -4.48 14.47 16.37
C ALA A 415 -3.18 14.40 17.20
N VAL A 416 -3.01 15.29 18.17
CA VAL A 416 -1.87 15.28 19.09
C VAL A 416 -1.88 14.02 19.95
N ALA A 417 -3.02 13.68 20.57
CA ALA A 417 -3.18 12.49 21.39
C ALA A 417 -2.90 11.21 20.59
N ALA A 418 -3.43 11.10 19.37
CA ALA A 418 -3.18 9.99 18.45
C ALA A 418 -1.69 9.90 18.07
N THR A 419 -1.04 11.03 17.77
CA THR A 419 0.39 11.07 17.44
C THR A 419 1.23 10.61 18.62
N LEU A 420 0.96 11.09 19.83
CA LEU A 420 1.65 10.66 21.04
C LEU A 420 1.43 9.17 21.34
N ALA A 421 0.21 8.68 21.17
CA ALA A 421 -0.10 7.26 21.34
C ALA A 421 0.68 6.38 20.35
N LEU A 422 0.83 6.80 19.08
CA LEU A 422 1.55 6.06 18.07
C LEU A 422 3.08 6.14 18.27
N VAL A 423 3.62 7.34 18.47
CA VAL A 423 5.08 7.59 18.46
C VAL A 423 5.70 7.26 19.81
N VAL A 424 5.13 7.76 20.91
CA VAL A 424 5.66 7.60 22.27
C VAL A 424 5.08 6.35 22.92
N GLY A 425 3.76 6.19 22.89
CA GLY A 425 3.05 5.07 23.48
C GLY A 425 3.18 3.75 22.72
N LYS A 426 3.72 3.78 21.47
CA LYS A 426 3.90 2.61 20.58
C LYS A 426 2.63 1.76 20.45
N GLN A 427 1.46 2.42 20.51
CA GLN A 427 0.17 1.76 20.38
C GLN A 427 -0.06 1.29 18.93
N GLY A 428 -0.82 0.21 18.77
CA GLY A 428 -1.21 -0.26 17.45
C GLY A 428 -2.17 0.71 16.74
N VAL A 429 -2.02 0.85 15.43
CA VAL A 429 -2.81 1.74 14.57
C VAL A 429 -4.31 1.52 14.76
N VAL A 430 -4.78 0.28 14.70
CA VAL A 430 -6.20 -0.08 14.87
C VAL A 430 -6.77 0.42 16.21
N ARG A 431 -6.00 0.25 17.30
CA ARG A 431 -6.40 0.70 18.64
C ARG A 431 -6.57 2.21 18.68
N VAL A 432 -5.63 2.95 18.07
CA VAL A 432 -5.69 4.43 18.02
C VAL A 432 -6.91 4.88 17.23
N ILE A 433 -7.19 4.27 16.07
CA ILE A 433 -8.35 4.60 15.25
C ILE A 433 -9.66 4.33 16.03
N VAL A 434 -9.80 3.15 16.64
CA VAL A 434 -11.02 2.80 17.40
C VAL A 434 -11.24 3.78 18.56
N LEU A 435 -10.20 4.07 19.33
CA LEU A 435 -10.29 5.02 20.46
C LEU A 435 -10.62 6.44 19.99
N SER A 436 -10.02 6.89 18.88
CA SER A 436 -10.31 8.21 18.28
C SER A 436 -11.73 8.29 17.73
N GLY A 437 -12.24 7.22 17.10
CA GLY A 437 -13.62 7.15 16.64
C GLY A 437 -14.63 7.22 17.78
N LEU A 438 -14.39 6.47 18.87
CA LEU A 438 -15.22 6.53 20.08
C LEU A 438 -15.17 7.90 20.74
N ALA A 439 -14.00 8.53 20.80
CA ALA A 439 -13.85 9.89 21.31
C ALA A 439 -14.59 10.90 20.43
N GLY A 440 -14.52 10.77 19.11
CA GLY A 440 -15.28 11.61 18.18
C GLY A 440 -16.79 11.50 18.35
N TRP A 441 -17.29 10.27 18.47
CA TRP A 441 -18.70 10.03 18.79
C TRP A 441 -19.12 10.70 20.11
N ALA A 442 -18.32 10.54 21.17
CA ALA A 442 -18.61 11.16 22.48
C ALA A 442 -18.58 12.69 22.42
N LEU A 443 -17.59 13.29 21.73
CA LEU A 443 -17.48 14.74 21.57
C LEU A 443 -18.65 15.31 20.77
N GLN A 444 -19.11 14.61 19.73
CA GLN A 444 -20.28 15.02 18.98
C GLN A 444 -21.56 14.93 19.82
N ALA A 445 -21.72 13.86 20.62
CA ALA A 445 -22.86 13.74 21.53
C ALA A 445 -22.90 14.86 22.61
N LEU A 446 -21.75 15.44 22.94
CA LEU A 446 -21.61 16.59 23.84
C LEU A 446 -21.74 17.95 23.12
N GLY A 447 -21.93 17.97 21.80
CA GLY A 447 -22.00 19.21 21.01
C GLY A 447 -20.67 19.95 20.85
N TRP A 448 -19.54 19.26 21.01
CA TRP A 448 -18.18 19.84 20.91
C TRP A 448 -17.53 19.59 19.55
N ALA A 449 -18.13 18.76 18.72
CA ALA A 449 -17.68 18.39 17.39
C ALA A 449 -18.85 18.45 16.41
N GLY A 450 -18.67 19.10 15.28
CA GLY A 450 -19.70 19.20 14.23
C GLY A 450 -19.47 20.38 13.35
#